data_b38f0e0a4441d119e2e305d1ad286ce2
#
_entry.id   b38f0e0a4441d119e2e305d1ad286ce2
#
_cell.length_a   1.000
_cell.length_b   1.000
_cell.length_c   1.000
_cell.angle_alpha   90.00
_cell.angle_beta   90.00
_cell.angle_gamma   90.00
#
_symmetry.space_group_name_H-M   'P 1'
#
loop_
_entity.id
_entity.type
_entity.pdbx_description
1 polymer ?
#
loop_
_entity_poly.entity_id
_entity_poly.type
_entity_poly.pdbx_seq_one_letter_code
_entity_poly.pdbx_strand_id
1 'polypeptide(L)'
;MRMSRRRALASALLVASPWLFPGRHFHAAAGETKKGSGDTVVVIGAGMAGLSAARRLVTNGYRGIVVEARDRPGGRMWTDYSLGTAVDLGAAWIHGDASSNPLMKMAAKYGLSTTATEWDQTWLFDAENGEIEDDKYDPIWSKTESIIERLYEERSTASSKHSVADALAPILKRLSGDPIVKRGIQWQIASYIELEYATNYDQLSLKHWEMDESFSGDDVIVSGGFQKIVEPLSDGLDIRYRHVVDKVSYDESGVKVATSQGVIEADRVVVTLPLGVLQQDRVRFEPSLPEEKLDSIGRLGMGVINKIALRFSKRFWPDDAHLLGLLSSSTEKLTEYYPLTPYSGEPVIVALTRGRHAKSIERASKEEVVQQALSELRSMFGSAVPHKVVDSVVTGWYSDEFSYGSYSHIPPGGSFSNYRTLAQPLEGKIFFAGEATHARYFGTLHGAYFSGERAAKEIMKLKAGSQGATESAESNR
;
A
#
# COMPACT_ATOMS: atom_id res chain seq x y z
N MET A 1 15.33 -22.13 -15.56
CA MET A 1 14.65 -22.13 -14.23
C MET A 1 14.46 -20.69 -13.85
N ARG A 2 13.24 -20.18 -14.11
CA ARG A 2 12.90 -18.77 -13.89
C ARG A 2 12.70 -18.55 -12.39
N MET A 3 13.43 -17.62 -11.74
CA MET A 3 13.39 -17.42 -10.28
C MET A 3 12.39 -16.35 -9.87
N SER A 4 11.68 -16.54 -8.75
CA SER A 4 10.70 -15.59 -8.22
C SER A 4 11.38 -14.29 -7.72
N ARG A 5 10.68 -13.14 -7.83
CA ARG A 5 11.18 -11.81 -7.42
C ARG A 5 11.75 -11.74 -5.99
N ARG A 6 11.26 -12.58 -5.07
CA ARG A 6 11.69 -12.58 -3.64
C ARG A 6 12.63 -13.72 -3.26
N ARG A 7 12.69 -14.83 -4.03
CA ARG A 7 13.60 -15.96 -3.68
C ARG A 7 15.06 -15.69 -3.99
N ALA A 8 15.37 -14.85 -4.97
CA ALA A 8 16.75 -14.54 -5.34
C ALA A 8 17.53 -13.75 -4.26
N LEU A 9 16.84 -13.05 -3.35
CA LEU A 9 17.45 -12.15 -2.36
C LEU A 9 17.28 -12.59 -0.89
N ALA A 10 16.55 -13.67 -0.61
CA ALA A 10 16.25 -14.15 0.75
C ALA A 10 17.26 -15.14 1.34
N SER A 11 18.38 -15.40 0.67
CA SER A 11 19.36 -16.43 1.11
C SER A 11 20.37 -15.99 2.15
N ALA A 12 20.21 -14.84 2.80
CA ALA A 12 21.09 -14.40 3.88
C ALA A 12 20.29 -14.15 5.16
N LEU A 13 20.52 -15.03 6.17
CA LEU A 13 20.14 -14.92 7.58
C LEU A 13 18.79 -15.53 8.00
N LEU A 14 18.78 -16.87 8.12
CA LEU A 14 17.88 -17.60 9.00
C LEU A 14 18.62 -17.97 10.29
N VAL A 15 18.27 -17.32 11.41
CA VAL A 15 18.48 -17.88 12.75
C VAL A 15 17.09 -18.18 13.32
N ALA A 16 16.76 -19.45 13.36
CA ALA A 16 15.52 -19.97 13.92
C ALA A 16 15.65 -20.17 15.43
N SER A 17 14.65 -19.76 16.18
CA SER A 17 14.38 -20.28 17.53
C SER A 17 12.90 -20.65 17.66
N PRO A 18 12.57 -21.89 18.06
CA PRO A 18 11.19 -22.34 18.18
C PRO A 18 10.64 -22.09 19.58
N TRP A 19 9.48 -21.47 19.68
CA TRP A 19 8.65 -21.51 20.89
C TRP A 19 7.29 -22.13 20.55
N LEU A 20 7.09 -23.32 21.08
CA LEU A 20 5.82 -24.04 21.10
C LEU A 20 4.89 -23.45 22.16
N PHE A 21 3.65 -23.12 21.80
CA PHE A 21 2.55 -22.95 22.74
C PHE A 21 1.33 -23.77 22.31
N PRO A 22 0.65 -24.42 23.27
CA PRO A 22 -0.46 -25.31 22.97
C PRO A 22 -1.77 -24.59 22.69
N GLY A 23 -2.55 -25.17 21.76
CA GLY A 23 -3.84 -24.65 21.33
C GLY A 23 -4.92 -24.64 22.44
N ARG A 24 -5.69 -23.56 22.47
CA ARG A 24 -6.99 -23.49 23.14
C ARG A 24 -8.06 -23.13 22.10
N HIS A 25 -9.00 -24.03 21.91
CA HIS A 25 -10.21 -23.77 21.16
C HIS A 25 -11.08 -22.76 21.89
N PHE A 26 -11.39 -21.63 21.24
CA PHE A 26 -12.43 -20.71 21.69
C PHE A 26 -13.68 -20.89 20.84
N HIS A 27 -14.76 -21.32 21.47
CA HIS A 27 -16.11 -21.25 20.91
C HIS A 27 -16.53 -19.78 20.88
N ALA A 28 -17.00 -19.32 19.71
CA ALA A 28 -17.64 -18.02 19.57
C ALA A 28 -19.05 -18.07 20.13
N ALA A 29 -19.26 -17.46 21.28
CA ALA A 29 -20.61 -17.11 21.75
C ALA A 29 -20.99 -15.76 21.13
N ALA A 30 -22.13 -15.74 20.44
CA ALA A 30 -22.78 -14.49 19.99
C ALA A 30 -23.20 -13.73 21.25
N GLY A 31 -22.46 -12.67 21.58
CA GLY A 31 -22.76 -11.80 22.73
C GLY A 31 -23.60 -10.60 22.27
N GLU A 32 -24.75 -10.41 22.89
CA GLU A 32 -25.59 -9.22 22.81
C GLU A 32 -24.74 -7.96 23.02
N THR A 33 -24.92 -6.97 22.14
CA THR A 33 -24.27 -5.66 22.25
C THR A 33 -24.79 -4.94 23.48
N LYS A 34 -24.05 -4.98 24.59
CA LYS A 34 -24.28 -4.07 25.73
C LYS A 34 -24.18 -2.64 25.23
N LYS A 35 -25.23 -1.81 25.41
CA LYS A 35 -25.15 -0.35 25.29
C LYS A 35 -24.03 0.13 26.23
N GLY A 36 -22.86 0.41 25.67
CA GLY A 36 -21.69 0.82 26.44
C GLY A 36 -21.82 2.25 26.90
N SER A 37 -21.61 2.47 28.18
CA SER A 37 -21.32 3.76 28.79
C SER A 37 -19.86 4.18 28.54
N GLY A 38 -19.31 3.82 27.39
CA GLY A 38 -17.91 4.06 27.03
C GLY A 38 -17.70 5.41 26.35
N ASP A 39 -16.48 5.94 26.48
CA ASP A 39 -16.05 7.16 25.80
C ASP A 39 -16.36 7.09 24.29
N THR A 40 -16.73 8.24 23.73
CA THR A 40 -16.95 8.38 22.28
C THR A 40 -15.61 8.64 21.60
N VAL A 41 -15.30 7.87 20.57
CA VAL A 41 -14.10 8.04 19.75
C VAL A 41 -14.51 8.25 18.29
N VAL A 42 -14.13 9.39 17.70
CA VAL A 42 -14.24 9.60 16.27
C VAL A 42 -13.03 9.02 15.58
N VAL A 43 -13.24 8.29 14.48
CA VAL A 43 -12.19 7.77 13.61
C VAL A 43 -12.31 8.46 12.24
N ILE A 44 -11.29 9.22 11.85
CA ILE A 44 -11.27 9.92 10.56
C ILE A 44 -10.66 9.00 9.50
N GLY A 45 -11.50 8.54 8.57
CA GLY A 45 -11.18 7.64 7.47
C GLY A 45 -11.65 6.20 7.71
N ALA A 46 -12.34 5.62 6.73
CA ALA A 46 -12.79 4.23 6.69
C ALA A 46 -11.85 3.33 5.86
N GLY A 47 -10.53 3.61 5.84
CA GLY A 47 -9.50 2.73 5.29
C GLY A 47 -9.14 1.60 6.27
N MET A 48 -8.19 0.72 5.91
CA MET A 48 -7.76 -0.41 6.74
C MET A 48 -7.41 0.00 8.17
N ALA A 49 -6.68 1.09 8.37
CA ALA A 49 -6.30 1.58 9.71
C ALA A 49 -7.52 2.04 10.52
N GLY A 50 -8.42 2.82 9.90
CA GLY A 50 -9.60 3.33 10.59
C GLY A 50 -10.59 2.23 10.93
N LEU A 51 -10.84 1.31 9.99
CA LEU A 51 -11.75 0.17 10.21
C LEU A 51 -11.22 -0.76 11.31
N SER A 52 -9.89 -1.04 11.34
CA SER A 52 -9.30 -1.88 12.38
C SER A 52 -9.36 -1.19 13.76
N ALA A 53 -9.08 0.12 13.83
CA ALA A 53 -9.19 0.88 15.07
C ALA A 53 -10.64 0.92 15.57
N ALA A 54 -11.60 1.27 14.71
CA ALA A 54 -13.01 1.35 15.06
C ALA A 54 -13.54 0.00 15.53
N ARG A 55 -13.25 -1.09 14.79
CA ARG A 55 -13.64 -2.45 15.15
C ARG A 55 -13.11 -2.83 16.53
N ARG A 56 -11.83 -2.54 16.78
CA ARG A 56 -11.19 -2.83 18.07
C ARG A 56 -11.85 -2.06 19.20
N LEU A 57 -12.10 -0.76 19.02
CA LEU A 57 -12.73 0.10 20.03
C LEU A 57 -14.17 -0.33 20.34
N VAL A 58 -15.00 -0.54 19.31
CA VAL A 58 -16.39 -0.96 19.46
C VAL A 58 -16.50 -2.31 20.17
N THR A 59 -15.65 -3.28 19.79
CA THR A 59 -15.61 -4.59 20.45
C THR A 59 -15.25 -4.50 21.93
N ASN A 60 -14.54 -3.41 22.35
CA ASN A 60 -14.17 -3.17 23.74
C ASN A 60 -15.07 -2.12 24.43
N GLY A 61 -16.27 -1.87 23.93
CA GLY A 61 -17.31 -1.10 24.61
C GLY A 61 -17.23 0.43 24.44
N TYR A 62 -16.39 0.92 23.50
CA TYR A 62 -16.35 2.33 23.12
C TYR A 62 -17.46 2.63 22.10
N ARG A 63 -17.95 3.89 22.10
CA ARG A 63 -18.78 4.40 21.02
C ARG A 63 -17.89 4.88 19.89
N GLY A 64 -17.69 4.06 18.86
CA GLY A 64 -16.90 4.40 17.67
C GLY A 64 -17.78 5.03 16.59
N ILE A 65 -17.40 6.23 16.12
CA ILE A 65 -18.02 6.90 14.95
C ILE A 65 -16.94 7.07 13.91
N VAL A 66 -17.10 6.44 12.73
CA VAL A 66 -16.18 6.60 11.62
C VAL A 66 -16.70 7.68 10.68
N VAL A 67 -15.88 8.67 10.33
CA VAL A 67 -16.20 9.66 9.30
C VAL A 67 -15.34 9.41 8.07
N GLU A 68 -15.99 9.26 6.92
CA GLU A 68 -15.35 8.95 5.63
C GLU A 68 -15.73 10.00 4.60
N ALA A 69 -14.72 10.54 3.92
CA ALA A 69 -14.92 11.56 2.89
C ALA A 69 -15.61 11.03 1.64
N ARG A 70 -15.32 9.77 1.27
CA ARG A 70 -15.91 9.09 0.11
C ARG A 70 -17.31 8.58 0.42
N ASP A 71 -17.97 8.03 -0.58
CA ASP A 71 -19.24 7.31 -0.46
C ASP A 71 -19.08 5.79 -0.30
N ARG A 72 -17.85 5.32 -0.07
CA ARG A 72 -17.47 3.93 0.11
C ARG A 72 -16.38 3.75 1.20
N PRO A 73 -16.35 2.61 1.89
CA PRO A 73 -15.23 2.25 2.76
C PRO A 73 -14.03 1.76 1.95
N GLY A 74 -12.92 1.45 2.64
CA GLY A 74 -11.73 0.83 2.09
C GLY A 74 -10.60 1.83 1.78
N GLY A 75 -10.91 3.11 1.52
CA GLY A 75 -9.90 4.12 1.17
C GLY A 75 -9.09 3.69 -0.07
N ARG A 76 -7.78 3.41 0.11
CA ARG A 76 -6.87 2.91 -0.95
C ARG A 76 -7.01 1.41 -1.26
N MET A 77 -7.84 0.67 -0.57
CA MET A 77 -8.41 -0.60 -1.03
C MET A 77 -9.68 -0.30 -1.82
N TRP A 78 -9.64 -0.51 -3.11
CA TRP A 78 -10.77 -0.23 -3.99
C TRP A 78 -10.83 -1.27 -5.09
N THR A 79 -11.85 -2.13 -5.03
CA THR A 79 -12.14 -3.10 -6.08
C THR A 79 -13.22 -2.55 -7.00
N ASP A 80 -12.97 -2.53 -8.29
CA ASP A 80 -13.92 -2.18 -9.34
C ASP A 80 -14.44 -3.44 -10.02
N TYR A 81 -15.71 -3.46 -10.36
CA TYR A 81 -16.36 -4.58 -11.04
C TYR A 81 -16.92 -4.23 -12.42
N SER A 82 -16.72 -2.99 -12.87
CA SER A 82 -17.29 -2.50 -14.15
C SER A 82 -16.78 -3.27 -15.36
N LEU A 83 -15.57 -3.83 -15.26
CA LEU A 83 -14.98 -4.67 -16.31
C LEU A 83 -15.50 -6.12 -16.31
N GLY A 84 -16.56 -6.43 -15.57
CA GLY A 84 -17.16 -7.78 -15.50
C GLY A 84 -16.37 -8.79 -14.68
N THR A 85 -15.30 -8.36 -14.02
CA THR A 85 -14.53 -9.10 -13.02
C THR A 85 -14.02 -8.15 -11.96
N ALA A 86 -13.56 -8.68 -10.83
CA ALA A 86 -12.93 -7.87 -9.78
C ALA A 86 -11.56 -7.34 -10.25
N VAL A 87 -11.38 -6.04 -10.21
CA VAL A 87 -10.11 -5.36 -10.48
C VAL A 87 -9.77 -4.47 -9.29
N ASP A 88 -8.74 -4.84 -8.54
CA ASP A 88 -8.25 -3.99 -7.44
C ASP A 88 -7.50 -2.78 -8.00
N LEU A 89 -8.14 -1.62 -7.95
CA LEU A 89 -7.60 -0.35 -8.46
C LEU A 89 -6.58 0.30 -7.50
N GLY A 90 -6.62 -0.06 -6.23
CA GLY A 90 -5.61 0.30 -5.22
C GLY A 90 -4.67 -0.86 -4.92
N ALA A 91 -4.51 -1.22 -3.63
CA ALA A 91 -3.80 -2.43 -3.23
C ALA A 91 -4.40 -3.66 -3.89
N ALA A 92 -3.58 -4.59 -4.38
CA ALA A 92 -4.02 -5.77 -5.11
C ALA A 92 -3.42 -7.08 -4.57
N TRP A 93 -2.28 -7.01 -3.88
CA TRP A 93 -1.61 -8.20 -3.33
C TRP A 93 -1.59 -8.19 -1.80
N ILE A 94 -1.73 -9.38 -1.22
CA ILE A 94 -1.26 -9.67 0.13
C ILE A 94 0.20 -10.11 -0.03
N HIS A 95 1.13 -9.30 0.45
CA HIS A 95 2.56 -9.61 0.39
C HIS A 95 2.94 -10.59 1.50
N GLY A 96 3.29 -11.82 1.11
CA GLY A 96 3.59 -12.95 1.99
C GLY A 96 2.33 -13.63 2.55
N ASP A 97 2.11 -14.86 2.13
CA ASP A 97 0.96 -15.69 2.52
C ASP A 97 1.15 -16.44 3.86
N ALA A 98 2.21 -16.11 4.60
CA ALA A 98 2.43 -16.68 5.93
C ALA A 98 1.19 -16.53 6.82
N SER A 99 0.86 -17.58 7.58
CA SER A 99 -0.28 -17.58 8.50
C SER A 99 -0.19 -16.53 9.62
N SER A 100 0.98 -15.93 9.84
CA SER A 100 1.19 -14.81 10.75
C SER A 100 0.68 -13.48 10.18
N ASN A 101 0.57 -13.35 8.83
CA ASN A 101 0.08 -12.15 8.17
C ASN A 101 -1.39 -11.88 8.54
N PRO A 102 -1.73 -10.69 9.08
CA PRO A 102 -3.09 -10.40 9.51
C PRO A 102 -4.12 -10.42 8.36
N LEU A 103 -3.70 -10.11 7.12
CA LEU A 103 -4.58 -10.15 5.96
C LEU A 103 -4.92 -11.59 5.57
N MET A 104 -3.97 -12.52 5.68
CA MET A 104 -4.23 -13.95 5.50
C MET A 104 -5.17 -14.50 6.58
N LYS A 105 -5.01 -14.04 7.82
CA LYS A 105 -5.98 -14.36 8.89
C LYS A 105 -7.38 -13.85 8.60
N MET A 106 -7.50 -12.65 8.01
CA MET A 106 -8.79 -12.11 7.58
C MET A 106 -9.37 -12.90 6.41
N ALA A 107 -8.56 -13.21 5.38
CA ALA A 107 -8.99 -14.03 4.27
C ALA A 107 -9.53 -15.39 4.77
N ALA A 108 -8.80 -16.08 5.64
CA ALA A 108 -9.24 -17.33 6.24
C ALA A 108 -10.52 -17.17 7.08
N LYS A 109 -10.60 -16.14 7.92
CA LYS A 109 -11.78 -15.83 8.76
C LYS A 109 -13.03 -15.61 7.94
N TYR A 110 -12.90 -14.97 6.77
CA TYR A 110 -14.02 -14.63 5.90
C TYR A 110 -14.26 -15.68 4.79
N GLY A 111 -13.52 -16.80 4.81
CA GLY A 111 -13.67 -17.89 3.84
C GLY A 111 -13.26 -17.51 2.42
N LEU A 112 -12.29 -16.58 2.27
CA LEU A 112 -11.83 -16.09 0.99
C LEU A 112 -10.71 -16.96 0.45
N SER A 113 -10.78 -17.31 -0.83
CA SER A 113 -9.69 -17.96 -1.54
C SER A 113 -8.65 -16.92 -1.99
N THR A 114 -7.41 -17.34 -2.04
CA THR A 114 -6.29 -16.57 -2.58
C THR A 114 -5.56 -17.38 -3.65
N THR A 115 -4.99 -16.69 -4.62
CA THR A 115 -4.20 -17.30 -5.71
C THR A 115 -2.81 -16.66 -5.72
N ALA A 116 -1.77 -17.47 -5.69
CA ALA A 116 -0.38 -17.01 -5.76
C ALA A 116 -0.07 -16.37 -7.10
N THR A 117 0.78 -15.35 -7.07
CA THR A 117 1.37 -14.77 -8.27
C THR A 117 2.68 -15.49 -8.58
N GLU A 118 2.69 -16.24 -9.67
CA GLU A 118 3.87 -16.97 -10.12
C GLU A 118 4.82 -16.01 -10.87
N TRP A 119 5.71 -15.33 -10.12
CA TRP A 119 6.63 -14.35 -10.68
C TRP A 119 7.61 -14.95 -11.71
N ASP A 120 7.80 -16.26 -11.69
CA ASP A 120 8.58 -17.00 -12.70
C ASP A 120 7.87 -17.04 -14.06
N GLN A 121 6.56 -16.84 -14.11
CA GLN A 121 5.76 -16.71 -15.33
C GLN A 121 5.80 -15.27 -15.86
N THR A 122 7.02 -14.75 -16.01
CA THR A 122 7.27 -13.41 -16.59
C THR A 122 7.72 -13.56 -18.05
N TRP A 123 7.00 -12.89 -18.95
CA TRP A 123 7.32 -12.83 -20.37
C TRP A 123 7.87 -11.44 -20.69
N LEU A 124 9.05 -11.37 -21.31
CA LEU A 124 9.71 -10.12 -21.65
C LEU A 124 9.66 -9.89 -23.17
N PHE A 125 9.38 -8.65 -23.52
CA PHE A 125 9.31 -8.16 -24.88
C PHE A 125 10.20 -6.94 -25.03
N ASP A 126 11.02 -6.91 -26.06
CA ASP A 126 11.76 -5.72 -26.44
C ASP A 126 10.91 -4.87 -27.40
N ALA A 127 10.86 -3.57 -27.17
CA ALA A 127 10.00 -2.65 -27.94
C ALA A 127 10.36 -2.59 -29.44
N GLU A 128 11.57 -3.02 -29.83
CA GLU A 128 12.09 -2.97 -31.19
C GLU A 128 12.13 -4.36 -31.83
N ASN A 129 12.32 -5.43 -31.03
CA ASN A 129 12.62 -6.77 -31.50
C ASN A 129 11.51 -7.80 -31.19
N GLY A 130 10.46 -7.42 -30.42
CA GLY A 130 9.40 -8.35 -30.01
C GLY A 130 9.79 -9.19 -28.79
N GLU A 131 9.27 -10.43 -28.71
CA GLU A 131 9.59 -11.36 -27.62
C GLU A 131 11.10 -11.66 -27.58
N ILE A 132 11.69 -11.58 -26.38
CA ILE A 132 13.12 -11.84 -26.23
C ILE A 132 13.41 -13.34 -26.14
N GLU A 133 14.57 -13.76 -26.65
CA GLU A 133 15.03 -15.14 -26.61
C GLU A 133 15.39 -15.57 -25.17
N ASP A 134 15.21 -16.86 -24.87
CA ASP A 134 15.45 -17.44 -23.54
C ASP A 134 16.88 -17.21 -23.02
N ASP A 135 17.87 -17.16 -23.91
CA ASP A 135 19.29 -16.92 -23.56
C ASP A 135 19.55 -15.51 -22.98
N LYS A 136 18.60 -14.58 -23.12
CA LYS A 136 18.69 -13.21 -22.58
C LYS A 136 18.24 -13.11 -21.13
N TYR A 137 17.39 -14.03 -20.64
CA TYR A 137 16.84 -13.95 -19.28
C TYR A 137 17.93 -14.09 -18.20
N ASP A 138 18.76 -15.14 -18.28
CA ASP A 138 19.81 -15.38 -17.29
C ASP A 138 20.80 -14.20 -17.17
N PRO A 139 21.31 -13.60 -18.28
CA PRO A 139 22.16 -12.41 -18.19
C PRO A 139 21.46 -11.19 -17.59
N ILE A 140 20.16 -11.00 -17.84
CA ILE A 140 19.39 -9.90 -17.25
C ILE A 140 19.29 -10.09 -15.74
N TRP A 141 18.87 -11.28 -15.30
CA TRP A 141 18.64 -11.61 -13.89
C TRP A 141 19.93 -11.57 -13.08
N SER A 142 20.96 -12.29 -13.51
CA SER A 142 22.23 -12.39 -12.77
C SER A 142 22.97 -11.06 -12.64
N LYS A 143 22.96 -10.22 -13.70
CA LYS A 143 23.59 -8.89 -13.62
C LYS A 143 22.80 -7.94 -12.75
N THR A 144 21.46 -8.02 -12.80
CA THR A 144 20.62 -7.20 -11.89
C THR A 144 20.87 -7.59 -10.44
N GLU A 145 20.91 -8.89 -10.12
CA GLU A 145 21.20 -9.39 -8.78
C GLU A 145 22.55 -8.84 -8.27
N SER A 146 23.60 -8.92 -9.09
CA SER A 146 24.92 -8.34 -8.74
C SER A 146 24.88 -6.83 -8.50
N ILE A 147 24.01 -6.10 -9.21
CA ILE A 147 23.81 -4.66 -9.00
C ILE A 147 23.10 -4.41 -7.66
N ILE A 148 22.06 -5.19 -7.36
CA ILE A 148 21.31 -5.08 -6.11
C ILE A 148 22.19 -5.43 -4.91
N GLU A 149 23.02 -6.48 -4.98
CA GLU A 149 23.99 -6.82 -3.94
C GLU A 149 24.96 -5.66 -3.67
N ARG A 150 25.46 -5.04 -4.71
CA ARG A 150 26.31 -3.86 -4.58
C ARG A 150 25.59 -2.68 -3.91
N LEU A 151 24.32 -2.44 -4.21
CA LEU A 151 23.52 -1.42 -3.53
C LEU A 151 23.39 -1.72 -2.03
N TYR A 152 23.24 -2.99 -1.63
CA TYR A 152 23.24 -3.38 -0.22
C TYR A 152 24.57 -3.10 0.48
N GLU A 153 25.71 -3.32 -0.20
CA GLU A 153 27.03 -2.97 0.34
C GLU A 153 27.15 -1.45 0.55
N GLU A 154 26.85 -0.66 -0.49
CA GLU A 154 26.95 0.81 -0.46
C GLU A 154 25.97 1.42 0.57
N ARG A 155 24.80 0.82 0.79
CA ARG A 155 23.81 1.23 1.80
C ARG A 155 24.39 1.35 3.20
N SER A 156 25.27 0.43 3.59
CA SER A 156 25.84 0.33 4.95
C SER A 156 26.63 1.58 5.36
N THR A 157 27.23 2.26 4.39
CA THR A 157 28.06 3.47 4.57
C THR A 157 27.41 4.74 4.03
N ALA A 158 26.21 4.62 3.44
CA ALA A 158 25.54 5.73 2.80
C ALA A 158 25.18 6.86 3.78
N SER A 159 25.36 8.10 3.34
CA SER A 159 24.81 9.27 4.00
C SER A 159 23.26 9.25 3.90
N SER A 160 22.58 9.80 4.90
CA SER A 160 21.14 9.96 4.87
C SER A 160 20.61 10.80 3.68
N LYS A 161 21.49 11.59 3.06
CA LYS A 161 21.14 12.44 1.90
C LYS A 161 21.35 11.74 0.55
N HIS A 162 21.98 10.57 0.51
CA HIS A 162 22.20 9.83 -0.73
C HIS A 162 20.93 9.12 -1.17
N SER A 163 20.59 9.30 -2.44
CA SER A 163 19.53 8.56 -3.11
C SER A 163 20.05 7.22 -3.65
N VAL A 164 19.15 6.31 -3.98
CA VAL A 164 19.47 5.09 -4.74
C VAL A 164 20.05 5.44 -6.11
N ALA A 165 19.62 6.56 -6.73
CA ALA A 165 20.17 7.03 -8.00
C ALA A 165 21.66 7.36 -7.92
N ASP A 166 22.14 7.92 -6.81
CA ASP A 166 23.56 8.28 -6.64
C ASP A 166 24.47 7.05 -6.75
N ALA A 167 24.02 5.90 -6.25
CA ALA A 167 24.74 4.64 -6.36
C ALA A 167 24.51 3.95 -7.72
N LEU A 168 23.31 4.01 -8.27
CA LEU A 168 22.98 3.35 -9.54
C LEU A 168 23.58 4.04 -10.76
N ALA A 169 23.59 5.37 -10.82
CA ALA A 169 23.97 6.12 -12.02
C ALA A 169 25.38 5.75 -12.54
N PRO A 170 26.44 5.64 -11.72
CA PRO A 170 27.77 5.22 -12.20
C PRO A 170 27.80 3.76 -12.70
N ILE A 171 26.94 2.88 -12.15
CA ILE A 171 26.83 1.47 -12.57
C ILE A 171 26.15 1.40 -13.92
N LEU A 172 24.98 2.03 -14.06
CA LEU A 172 24.21 2.03 -15.30
C LEU A 172 24.97 2.66 -16.47
N LYS A 173 25.76 3.72 -16.20
CA LYS A 173 26.62 4.37 -17.21
C LYS A 173 27.71 3.41 -17.76
N ARG A 174 28.16 2.45 -16.96
CA ARG A 174 29.21 1.48 -17.33
C ARG A 174 28.66 0.20 -17.94
N LEU A 175 27.33 0.03 -17.98
CA LEU A 175 26.75 -1.17 -18.61
C LEU A 175 27.17 -1.24 -20.08
N SER A 176 27.83 -2.35 -20.43
CA SER A 176 28.29 -2.67 -21.79
C SER A 176 27.71 -4.01 -22.24
N GLY A 177 27.79 -4.31 -23.55
CA GLY A 177 27.32 -5.55 -24.13
C GLY A 177 25.98 -5.41 -24.86
N ASP A 178 25.23 -6.50 -24.92
CA ASP A 178 23.98 -6.61 -25.66
C ASP A 178 22.96 -5.50 -25.27
N PRO A 179 22.42 -4.73 -26.23
CA PRO A 179 21.46 -3.68 -25.96
C PRO A 179 20.15 -4.19 -25.33
N ILE A 180 19.68 -5.38 -25.68
CA ILE A 180 18.48 -5.99 -25.11
C ILE A 180 18.72 -6.31 -23.64
N VAL A 181 19.86 -6.93 -23.31
CA VAL A 181 20.24 -7.23 -21.93
C VAL A 181 20.35 -5.93 -21.09
N LYS A 182 20.90 -4.86 -21.66
CA LYS A 182 20.96 -3.56 -20.94
C LYS A 182 19.56 -3.02 -20.63
N ARG A 183 18.65 -3.01 -21.61
CA ARG A 183 17.25 -2.58 -21.39
C ARG A 183 16.56 -3.48 -20.39
N GLY A 184 16.82 -4.78 -20.43
CA GLY A 184 16.30 -5.75 -19.47
C GLY A 184 16.75 -5.47 -18.03
N ILE A 185 18.05 -5.17 -17.83
CA ILE A 185 18.59 -4.78 -16.51
C ILE A 185 17.92 -3.48 -16.02
N GLN A 186 17.80 -2.48 -16.87
CA GLN A 186 17.15 -1.21 -16.51
C GLN A 186 15.68 -1.42 -16.16
N TRP A 187 14.96 -2.23 -16.94
CA TRP A 187 13.58 -2.60 -16.67
C TRP A 187 13.45 -3.31 -15.32
N GLN A 188 14.29 -4.30 -15.06
CA GLN A 188 14.21 -5.08 -13.83
C GLN A 188 14.55 -4.24 -12.59
N ILE A 189 15.56 -3.36 -12.66
CA ILE A 189 15.88 -2.41 -11.58
C ILE A 189 14.67 -1.49 -11.31
N ALA A 190 14.08 -0.95 -12.36
CA ALA A 190 12.93 -0.07 -12.22
C ALA A 190 11.69 -0.82 -11.68
N SER A 191 11.47 -2.05 -12.12
CA SER A 191 10.42 -2.94 -11.61
C SER A 191 10.64 -3.29 -10.13
N TYR A 192 11.86 -3.63 -9.75
CA TYR A 192 12.20 -4.05 -8.39
C TYR A 192 12.23 -2.88 -7.41
N ILE A 193 12.76 -1.70 -7.82
CA ILE A 193 12.96 -0.56 -6.91
C ILE A 193 11.81 0.44 -7.01
N GLU A 194 11.51 0.93 -8.22
CA GLU A 194 10.57 2.05 -8.34
C GLU A 194 9.12 1.63 -8.15
N LEU A 195 8.74 0.43 -8.61
CA LEU A 195 7.37 -0.06 -8.45
C LEU A 195 7.10 -0.43 -6.99
N GLU A 196 8.07 -1.03 -6.29
CA GLU A 196 7.92 -1.40 -4.88
C GLU A 196 7.64 -0.17 -4.00
N TYR A 197 8.29 0.96 -4.28
CA TYR A 197 8.15 2.20 -3.49
C TYR A 197 7.29 3.28 -4.15
N ALA A 198 6.62 2.97 -5.25
CA ALA A 198 5.74 3.90 -6.00
C ALA A 198 6.43 5.21 -6.43
N THR A 199 7.74 5.23 -6.57
CA THR A 199 8.50 6.45 -6.86
C THR A 199 9.74 6.15 -7.70
N ASN A 200 10.39 7.20 -8.22
CA ASN A 200 11.65 7.01 -8.93
C ASN A 200 12.82 6.85 -7.93
N TYR A 201 13.82 6.07 -8.30
CA TYR A 201 14.94 5.73 -7.41
C TYR A 201 15.81 6.94 -6.99
N ASP A 202 15.70 8.09 -7.64
CA ASP A 202 16.30 9.35 -7.19
C ASP A 202 15.56 9.99 -5.99
N GLN A 203 14.32 9.57 -5.73
CA GLN A 203 13.52 9.97 -4.59
C GLN A 203 13.56 8.97 -3.42
N LEU A 204 14.35 7.90 -3.54
CA LEU A 204 14.52 6.90 -2.48
C LEU A 204 15.85 7.08 -1.76
N SER A 205 15.82 7.04 -0.42
CA SER A 205 17.02 7.05 0.42
C SER A 205 17.80 5.74 0.25
N LEU A 206 19.05 5.81 -0.24
CA LEU A 206 19.89 4.62 -0.29
C LEU A 206 20.08 4.00 1.10
N LYS A 207 20.29 4.83 2.12
CA LYS A 207 20.53 4.38 3.50
C LYS A 207 19.38 3.57 4.09
N HIS A 208 18.15 3.86 3.69
CA HIS A 208 16.95 3.25 4.28
C HIS A 208 16.19 2.33 3.31
N TRP A 209 16.66 2.20 2.07
CA TRP A 209 16.10 1.30 1.07
C TRP A 209 16.20 -0.16 1.53
N GLU A 210 15.14 -0.95 1.31
CA GLU A 210 15.06 -2.38 1.68
C GLU A 210 15.37 -2.66 3.17
N MET A 211 14.95 -1.77 4.07
CA MET A 211 15.09 -1.96 5.52
C MET A 211 13.72 -2.13 6.22
N ASP A 212 12.65 -2.10 5.48
CA ASP A 212 11.32 -2.46 5.96
C ASP A 212 11.19 -3.98 6.12
N GLU A 213 10.22 -4.39 6.93
CA GLU A 213 9.96 -5.80 7.16
C GLU A 213 8.86 -6.31 6.22
N SER A 214 8.94 -7.59 5.86
CA SER A 214 7.94 -8.29 5.07
C SER A 214 7.56 -9.62 5.71
N PHE A 215 6.36 -10.11 5.40
CA PHE A 215 5.98 -11.49 5.72
C PHE A 215 6.60 -12.45 4.72
N SER A 216 6.90 -13.66 5.17
CA SER A 216 7.37 -14.74 4.29
C SER A 216 6.23 -15.34 3.48
N GLY A 217 6.61 -16.04 2.41
CA GLY A 217 5.69 -16.72 1.50
C GLY A 217 5.47 -15.97 0.19
N ASP A 218 4.46 -16.36 -0.54
CA ASP A 218 4.16 -15.85 -1.86
C ASP A 218 3.25 -14.61 -1.80
N ASP A 219 3.33 -13.76 -2.82
CA ASP A 219 2.36 -12.69 -3.01
C ASP A 219 1.08 -13.28 -3.59
N VAL A 220 -0.05 -13.00 -2.94
CA VAL A 220 -1.33 -13.58 -3.35
C VAL A 220 -2.38 -12.53 -3.64
N ILE A 221 -3.25 -12.82 -4.61
CA ILE A 221 -4.44 -12.01 -4.94
C ILE A 221 -5.66 -12.66 -4.28
N VAL A 222 -6.53 -11.83 -3.70
CA VAL A 222 -7.79 -12.27 -3.09
C VAL A 222 -8.83 -12.47 -4.21
N SER A 223 -9.42 -13.65 -4.28
CA SER A 223 -10.50 -13.94 -5.24
C SER A 223 -11.70 -13.02 -4.97
N GLY A 224 -12.12 -12.27 -6.01
CA GLY A 224 -13.16 -11.27 -5.90
C GLY A 224 -12.73 -9.93 -5.31
N GLY A 225 -11.42 -9.73 -5.09
CA GLY A 225 -10.80 -8.47 -4.72
C GLY A 225 -10.85 -8.13 -3.23
N PHE A 226 -10.12 -7.09 -2.84
CA PHE A 226 -10.02 -6.64 -1.44
C PHE A 226 -11.34 -6.13 -0.83
N GLN A 227 -12.33 -5.79 -1.65
CA GLN A 227 -13.67 -5.43 -1.17
C GLN A 227 -14.26 -6.54 -0.30
N LYS A 228 -13.94 -7.82 -0.55
CA LYS A 228 -14.34 -8.97 0.25
C LYS A 228 -13.75 -8.98 1.68
N ILE A 229 -12.68 -8.23 1.92
CA ILE A 229 -12.14 -7.99 3.28
C ILE A 229 -12.76 -6.72 3.87
N VAL A 230 -12.96 -5.68 3.06
CA VAL A 230 -13.49 -4.39 3.51
C VAL A 230 -14.91 -4.52 4.02
N GLU A 231 -15.78 -5.21 3.28
CA GLU A 231 -17.21 -5.38 3.63
C GLU A 231 -17.39 -5.96 5.04
N PRO A 232 -16.88 -7.14 5.39
CA PRO A 232 -17.08 -7.69 6.73
C PRO A 232 -16.31 -6.95 7.82
N LEU A 233 -15.22 -6.23 7.47
CA LEU A 233 -14.50 -5.39 8.42
C LEU A 233 -15.29 -4.13 8.77
N SER A 234 -16.07 -3.59 7.85
CA SER A 234 -16.92 -2.40 8.04
C SER A 234 -18.30 -2.69 8.59
N ASP A 235 -18.79 -3.93 8.49
CA ASP A 235 -20.13 -4.32 8.87
C ASP A 235 -20.46 -3.98 10.33
N GLY A 236 -21.66 -3.37 10.56
CA GLY A 236 -22.12 -2.98 11.88
C GLY A 236 -21.34 -1.84 12.58
N LEU A 237 -20.44 -1.13 11.88
CA LEU A 237 -19.83 0.11 12.36
C LEU A 237 -20.71 1.33 12.00
N ASP A 238 -20.74 2.37 12.87
CA ASP A 238 -21.34 3.68 12.54
C ASP A 238 -20.39 4.43 11.60
N ILE A 239 -20.53 4.20 10.29
CA ILE A 239 -19.73 4.87 9.25
C ILE A 239 -20.55 5.95 8.58
N ARG A 240 -20.08 7.19 8.68
CA ARG A 240 -20.71 8.36 8.07
C ARG A 240 -19.96 8.74 6.82
N TYR A 241 -20.52 8.38 5.67
CA TYR A 241 -19.94 8.68 4.37
C TYR A 241 -20.19 10.13 3.96
N ARG A 242 -19.36 10.64 3.04
CA ARG A 242 -19.39 12.01 2.52
C ARG A 242 -19.24 13.07 3.62
N HIS A 243 -18.52 12.73 4.69
CA HIS A 243 -18.13 13.62 5.75
C HIS A 243 -16.66 14.04 5.56
N VAL A 244 -16.43 15.07 4.74
CA VAL A 244 -15.09 15.60 4.51
C VAL A 244 -14.70 16.42 5.74
N VAL A 245 -13.65 16.00 6.46
CA VAL A 245 -13.10 16.70 7.61
C VAL A 245 -12.23 17.85 7.14
N ASP A 246 -12.44 19.04 7.70
CA ASP A 246 -11.64 20.25 7.44
C ASP A 246 -10.89 20.75 8.67
N LYS A 247 -11.37 20.39 9.89
CA LYS A 247 -10.73 20.82 11.14
C LYS A 247 -10.91 19.81 12.27
N VAL A 248 -9.86 19.67 13.09
CA VAL A 248 -9.87 18.96 14.36
C VAL A 248 -9.42 19.93 15.45
N SER A 249 -10.34 20.29 16.36
CA SER A 249 -10.02 21.10 17.54
C SER A 249 -10.02 20.22 18.78
N TYR A 250 -9.12 20.46 19.73
CA TYR A 250 -9.03 19.68 20.96
C TYR A 250 -8.58 20.54 22.14
N ASP A 251 -9.10 20.21 23.31
CA ASP A 251 -8.77 20.83 24.60
C ASP A 251 -8.99 19.83 25.73
N GLU A 252 -8.94 20.29 26.99
CA GLU A 252 -9.17 19.45 28.16
C GLU A 252 -10.55 18.78 28.14
N SER A 253 -11.58 19.42 27.56
CA SER A 253 -12.96 18.91 27.50
C SER A 253 -13.17 17.79 26.50
N GLY A 254 -12.33 17.67 25.44
CA GLY A 254 -12.43 16.65 24.43
C GLY A 254 -11.96 17.10 23.05
N VAL A 255 -12.60 16.57 22.01
CA VAL A 255 -12.28 16.87 20.60
C VAL A 255 -13.55 17.27 19.85
N LYS A 256 -13.39 18.20 18.89
CA LYS A 256 -14.43 18.59 17.92
C LYS A 256 -13.88 18.35 16.52
N VAL A 257 -14.56 17.49 15.78
CA VAL A 257 -14.24 17.18 14.39
C VAL A 257 -15.25 17.90 13.49
N ALA A 258 -14.82 18.97 12.83
CA ALA A 258 -15.62 19.69 11.87
C ALA A 258 -15.56 18.99 10.53
N THR A 259 -16.74 18.76 9.94
CA THR A 259 -16.90 18.10 8.64
C THR A 259 -17.82 18.91 7.74
N SER A 260 -17.84 18.60 6.45
CA SER A 260 -18.80 19.17 5.48
C SER A 260 -20.28 18.98 5.86
N GLN A 261 -20.59 18.09 6.82
CA GLN A 261 -21.95 17.77 7.26
C GLN A 261 -22.22 18.23 8.70
N GLY A 262 -21.31 19.00 9.32
CA GLY A 262 -21.44 19.50 10.67
C GLY A 262 -20.32 19.06 11.60
N VAL A 263 -20.42 19.44 12.86
CA VAL A 263 -19.41 19.19 13.90
C VAL A 263 -19.80 17.96 14.71
N ILE A 264 -18.83 17.08 14.98
CA ILE A 264 -18.98 15.91 15.84
C ILE A 264 -18.08 16.10 17.06
N GLU A 265 -18.67 16.06 18.25
CA GLU A 265 -17.96 16.12 19.53
C GLU A 265 -17.66 14.70 20.02
N ALA A 266 -16.48 14.50 20.59
CA ALA A 266 -16.04 13.21 21.10
C ALA A 266 -14.99 13.40 22.21
N ASP A 267 -14.71 12.34 22.97
CA ASP A 267 -13.65 12.35 23.98
C ASP A 267 -12.27 12.27 23.31
N ARG A 268 -12.16 11.56 22.20
CA ARG A 268 -10.90 11.31 21.47
C ARG A 268 -11.13 11.18 19.98
N VAL A 269 -10.05 11.33 19.21
CA VAL A 269 -10.04 11.10 17.76
C VAL A 269 -8.87 10.23 17.33
N VAL A 270 -9.12 9.33 16.38
CA VAL A 270 -8.07 8.61 15.63
C VAL A 270 -8.00 9.18 14.21
N VAL A 271 -6.90 9.81 13.88
CA VAL A 271 -6.62 10.38 12.57
C VAL A 271 -5.96 9.31 11.70
N THR A 272 -6.63 8.88 10.63
CA THR A 272 -6.09 7.89 9.69
C THR A 272 -5.95 8.44 8.27
N LEU A 273 -5.79 9.75 8.16
CA LEU A 273 -5.59 10.46 6.90
C LEU A 273 -4.32 9.97 6.19
N PRO A 274 -4.36 9.79 4.87
CA PRO A 274 -3.16 9.53 4.08
C PRO A 274 -2.10 10.62 4.26
N LEU A 275 -0.81 10.22 4.19
CA LEU A 275 0.30 11.18 4.26
C LEU A 275 0.16 12.33 3.27
N GLY A 276 -0.26 12.03 2.03
CA GLY A 276 -0.46 13.05 1.01
C GLY A 276 -1.50 14.11 1.41
N VAL A 277 -2.57 13.71 2.10
CA VAL A 277 -3.59 14.65 2.63
C VAL A 277 -3.01 15.53 3.73
N LEU A 278 -2.21 14.96 4.64
CA LEU A 278 -1.53 15.71 5.70
C LEU A 278 -0.51 16.70 5.12
N GLN A 279 0.20 16.33 4.05
CA GLN A 279 1.17 17.20 3.35
C GLN A 279 0.52 18.38 2.62
N GLN A 280 -0.76 18.25 2.26
CA GLN A 280 -1.53 19.33 1.60
C GLN A 280 -2.23 20.27 2.59
N ASP A 281 -2.04 20.07 3.90
CA ASP A 281 -2.67 20.88 4.96
C ASP A 281 -4.19 21.05 4.79
N ARG A 282 -4.86 19.97 4.31
CA ARG A 282 -6.31 19.98 4.03
C ARG A 282 -7.15 19.90 5.30
N VAL A 283 -6.55 19.48 6.42
CA VAL A 283 -7.20 19.39 7.73
C VAL A 283 -6.43 20.23 8.73
N ARG A 284 -7.05 21.27 9.25
CA ARG A 284 -6.46 22.13 10.27
C ARG A 284 -6.58 21.51 11.66
N PHE A 285 -5.50 21.61 12.44
CA PHE A 285 -5.48 21.20 13.83
C PHE A 285 -5.42 22.45 14.74
N GLU A 286 -6.27 22.51 15.76
CA GLU A 286 -6.32 23.60 16.74
C GLU A 286 -6.35 22.99 18.17
N PRO A 287 -5.27 23.13 18.95
CA PRO A 287 -3.95 23.71 18.61
C PRO A 287 -3.24 23.05 17.43
N SER A 288 -2.30 23.79 16.81
CA SER A 288 -1.49 23.27 15.72
C SER A 288 -0.70 22.02 16.13
N LEU A 289 -0.43 21.14 15.20
CA LEU A 289 0.46 19.99 15.43
C LEU A 289 1.85 20.48 15.88
N PRO A 290 2.54 19.75 16.77
CA PRO A 290 3.92 20.06 17.15
C PRO A 290 4.85 20.15 15.93
N GLU A 291 5.83 21.05 15.98
CA GLU A 291 6.77 21.29 14.87
C GLU A 291 7.48 20.02 14.43
N GLU A 292 7.90 19.16 15.36
CA GLU A 292 8.54 17.87 15.05
C GLU A 292 7.65 16.92 14.25
N LYS A 293 6.32 16.98 14.47
CA LYS A 293 5.35 16.18 13.71
C LYS A 293 5.14 16.77 12.32
N LEU A 294 5.05 18.09 12.19
CA LEU A 294 4.97 18.79 10.90
C LEU A 294 6.23 18.55 10.05
N ASP A 295 7.41 18.64 10.67
CA ASP A 295 8.69 18.30 10.03
C ASP A 295 8.70 16.84 9.54
N SER A 296 8.21 15.92 10.36
CA SER A 296 8.13 14.50 9.99
C SER A 296 7.17 14.24 8.83
N ILE A 297 6.02 14.92 8.77
CA ILE A 297 5.08 14.88 7.65
C ILE A 297 5.78 15.38 6.37
N GLY A 298 6.55 16.47 6.46
CA GLY A 298 7.26 17.05 5.33
C GLY A 298 8.46 16.24 4.84
N ARG A 299 9.08 15.43 5.72
CA ARG A 299 10.27 14.61 5.39
C ARG A 299 9.97 13.24 4.83
N LEU A 300 8.76 12.75 4.92
CA LEU A 300 8.33 11.51 4.28
C LEU A 300 7.88 11.77 2.84
N GLY A 301 8.12 10.81 1.95
CA GLY A 301 7.66 10.86 0.57
C GLY A 301 6.30 10.18 0.41
N MET A 302 5.48 10.71 -0.50
CA MET A 302 4.25 10.06 -0.95
C MET A 302 4.40 9.64 -2.41
N GLY A 303 4.49 8.33 -2.62
CA GLY A 303 4.65 7.73 -3.94
C GLY A 303 3.33 7.65 -4.71
N VAL A 304 3.42 7.40 -6.02
CA VAL A 304 2.26 7.28 -6.90
C VAL A 304 2.42 6.06 -7.80
N ILE A 305 1.43 5.17 -7.77
CA ILE A 305 1.19 4.15 -8.78
C ILE A 305 -0.20 4.38 -9.35
N ASN A 306 -0.31 4.40 -10.67
CA ASN A 306 -1.59 4.33 -11.34
C ASN A 306 -1.75 3.04 -12.11
N LYS A 307 -3.00 2.62 -12.25
CA LYS A 307 -3.42 1.41 -12.96
C LYS A 307 -4.24 1.76 -14.18
N ILE A 308 -3.95 1.08 -15.26
CA ILE A 308 -4.72 1.12 -16.50
C ILE A 308 -5.24 -0.30 -16.74
N ALA A 309 -6.48 -0.54 -16.39
CA ALA A 309 -7.14 -1.83 -16.58
C ALA A 309 -7.90 -1.83 -17.92
N LEU A 310 -7.62 -2.85 -18.75
CA LEU A 310 -8.15 -2.98 -20.09
C LEU A 310 -8.85 -4.33 -20.25
N ARG A 311 -10.14 -4.32 -20.59
CA ARG A 311 -10.88 -5.52 -20.97
C ARG A 311 -10.87 -5.70 -22.48
N PHE A 312 -10.52 -6.88 -22.94
CA PHE A 312 -10.55 -7.26 -24.34
C PHE A 312 -11.68 -8.24 -24.65
N SER A 313 -12.04 -8.39 -25.91
CA SER A 313 -13.04 -9.38 -26.37
C SER A 313 -12.51 -10.80 -26.35
N LYS A 314 -11.21 -10.98 -26.41
CA LYS A 314 -10.48 -12.26 -26.33
C LYS A 314 -9.08 -12.00 -25.79
N ARG A 315 -8.49 -13.02 -25.21
CA ARG A 315 -7.08 -13.05 -24.81
C ARG A 315 -6.18 -13.18 -26.05
N PHE A 316 -5.01 -12.56 -25.99
CA PHE A 316 -3.95 -12.62 -27.02
C PHE A 316 -2.55 -12.79 -26.43
N TRP A 317 -2.42 -12.83 -25.11
CA TRP A 317 -1.19 -13.09 -24.35
C TRP A 317 -1.10 -14.55 -23.92
N PRO A 318 0.10 -15.08 -23.52
CA PRO A 318 0.27 -16.45 -23.07
C PRO A 318 -0.64 -16.82 -21.90
N ASP A 319 -1.07 -18.06 -21.84
CA ASP A 319 -2.03 -18.58 -20.85
C ASP A 319 -1.50 -18.54 -19.43
N ASP A 320 -0.22 -18.77 -19.27
CA ASP A 320 0.52 -18.84 -18.02
C ASP A 320 1.18 -17.52 -17.63
N ALA A 321 0.98 -16.45 -18.39
CA ALA A 321 1.59 -15.15 -18.07
C ALA A 321 0.97 -14.53 -16.83
N HIS A 322 1.80 -14.32 -15.81
CA HIS A 322 1.46 -13.50 -14.63
C HIS A 322 1.99 -12.07 -14.74
N LEU A 323 3.06 -11.88 -15.53
CA LEU A 323 3.64 -10.57 -15.81
C LEU A 323 4.15 -10.53 -17.26
N LEU A 324 3.85 -9.42 -17.94
CA LEU A 324 4.43 -9.07 -19.23
C LEU A 324 5.28 -7.83 -19.05
N GLY A 325 6.56 -7.90 -19.38
CA GLY A 325 7.50 -6.79 -19.30
C GLY A 325 7.85 -6.26 -20.67
N LEU A 326 7.73 -4.94 -20.88
CA LEU A 326 8.17 -4.26 -22.08
C LEU A 326 9.50 -3.57 -21.84
N LEU A 327 10.57 -4.07 -22.43
CA LEU A 327 11.91 -3.50 -22.37
C LEU A 327 11.97 -2.25 -23.27
N SER A 328 12.23 -1.10 -22.66
CA SER A 328 12.31 0.18 -23.36
C SER A 328 13.39 1.07 -22.77
N SER A 329 14.04 1.86 -23.61
CA SER A 329 14.91 2.95 -23.17
C SER A 329 14.14 4.20 -22.72
N SER A 330 12.84 4.28 -23.03
CA SER A 330 11.98 5.41 -22.62
C SER A 330 11.40 5.16 -21.23
N THR A 331 11.50 6.17 -20.37
CA THR A 331 10.88 6.19 -19.03
C THR A 331 9.41 6.61 -19.04
N GLU A 332 8.89 6.99 -20.22
CA GLU A 332 7.50 7.45 -20.43
C GLU A 332 6.59 6.34 -20.96
N LYS A 333 7.03 5.08 -20.94
CA LYS A 333 6.26 3.92 -21.36
C LYS A 333 5.68 3.17 -20.17
N LEU A 334 4.51 2.56 -20.39
CA LEU A 334 3.96 1.54 -19.53
C LEU A 334 4.79 0.27 -19.78
N THR A 335 5.53 -0.17 -18.80
CA THR A 335 6.51 -1.25 -18.97
C THR A 335 6.12 -2.55 -18.30
N GLU A 336 5.03 -2.55 -17.54
CA GLU A 336 4.56 -3.72 -16.80
C GLU A 336 3.07 -3.91 -16.96
N TYR A 337 2.68 -5.12 -17.35
CA TYR A 337 1.30 -5.53 -17.58
C TYR A 337 1.02 -6.82 -16.85
N TYR A 338 -0.02 -6.83 -16.04
CA TYR A 338 -0.46 -7.96 -15.21
C TYR A 338 -1.76 -8.53 -15.77
N PRO A 339 -1.73 -9.69 -16.46
CA PRO A 339 -2.93 -10.39 -16.86
C PRO A 339 -3.73 -10.85 -15.64
N LEU A 340 -5.04 -10.62 -15.64
CA LEU A 340 -5.93 -11.15 -14.61
C LEU A 340 -6.48 -12.54 -14.94
N THR A 341 -6.13 -13.09 -16.11
CA THR A 341 -6.55 -14.41 -16.55
C THR A 341 -6.24 -15.54 -15.56
N PRO A 342 -5.04 -15.59 -14.91
CA PRO A 342 -4.73 -16.64 -13.93
C PRO A 342 -5.62 -16.59 -12.69
N TYR A 343 -6.21 -15.44 -12.39
CA TYR A 343 -6.99 -15.19 -11.15
C TYR A 343 -8.50 -15.20 -11.38
N SER A 344 -8.96 -14.83 -12.57
CA SER A 344 -10.38 -14.65 -12.86
C SER A 344 -10.86 -15.38 -14.11
N GLY A 345 -9.96 -15.87 -14.98
CA GLY A 345 -10.28 -16.42 -16.30
C GLY A 345 -10.65 -15.37 -17.35
N GLU A 346 -10.85 -14.10 -16.94
CA GLU A 346 -11.34 -13.03 -17.81
C GLU A 346 -10.22 -12.36 -18.61
N PRO A 347 -10.49 -11.92 -19.87
CA PRO A 347 -9.50 -11.29 -20.72
C PRO A 347 -9.26 -9.81 -20.33
N VAL A 348 -8.80 -9.61 -19.11
CA VAL A 348 -8.44 -8.31 -18.53
C VAL A 348 -6.94 -8.28 -18.27
N ILE A 349 -6.31 -7.18 -18.62
CA ILE A 349 -4.90 -6.88 -18.32
C ILE A 349 -4.79 -5.53 -17.62
N VAL A 350 -3.90 -5.43 -16.64
CA VAL A 350 -3.69 -4.21 -15.86
C VAL A 350 -2.26 -3.75 -16.07
N ALA A 351 -2.07 -2.58 -16.71
CA ALA A 351 -0.78 -1.91 -16.75
C ALA A 351 -0.55 -1.09 -15.48
N LEU A 352 0.69 -1.08 -14.99
CA LEU A 352 1.12 -0.24 -13.88
C LEU A 352 2.08 0.85 -14.36
N THR A 353 1.91 2.04 -13.81
CA THR A 353 2.84 3.15 -13.97
C THR A 353 3.16 3.77 -12.63
N ARG A 354 4.34 4.39 -12.48
CA ARG A 354 4.88 4.83 -11.19
C ARG A 354 5.56 6.18 -11.25
N GLY A 355 5.71 6.80 -10.09
CA GLY A 355 6.51 8.01 -9.90
C GLY A 355 6.09 9.17 -10.81
N ARG A 356 7.07 9.78 -11.48
CA ARG A 356 6.82 10.92 -12.40
C ARG A 356 5.93 10.57 -13.57
N HIS A 357 6.08 9.36 -14.14
CA HIS A 357 5.23 8.91 -15.24
C HIS A 357 3.78 8.74 -14.78
N ALA A 358 3.53 8.16 -13.61
CA ALA A 358 2.18 8.07 -13.05
C ALA A 358 1.52 9.44 -12.89
N LYS A 359 2.28 10.45 -12.43
CA LYS A 359 1.79 11.84 -12.34
C LYS A 359 1.55 12.49 -13.70
N SER A 360 2.34 12.15 -14.72
CA SER A 360 2.19 12.72 -16.06
C SER A 360 0.96 12.21 -16.78
N ILE A 361 0.64 10.93 -16.67
CA ILE A 361 -0.54 10.35 -17.35
C ILE A 361 -1.86 10.89 -16.81
N GLU A 362 -1.91 11.38 -15.57
CA GLU A 362 -3.13 12.01 -15.02
C GLU A 362 -3.50 13.34 -15.67
N ARG A 363 -2.60 13.92 -16.50
CA ARG A 363 -2.85 15.12 -17.29
C ARG A 363 -3.41 14.82 -18.68
N ALA A 364 -3.31 13.57 -19.11
CA ALA A 364 -3.86 13.09 -20.36
C ALA A 364 -5.31 12.63 -20.19
N SER A 365 -6.06 12.61 -21.28
CA SER A 365 -7.39 12.01 -21.27
C SER A 365 -7.32 10.49 -21.11
N LYS A 366 -8.38 9.89 -20.60
CA LYS A 366 -8.51 8.43 -20.51
C LYS A 366 -8.24 7.76 -21.86
N GLU A 367 -8.76 8.34 -22.92
CA GLU A 367 -8.61 7.85 -24.29
C GLU A 367 -7.15 7.84 -24.75
N GLU A 368 -6.39 8.91 -24.48
CA GLU A 368 -4.96 8.98 -24.80
C GLU A 368 -4.16 7.94 -24.05
N VAL A 369 -4.39 7.75 -22.74
CA VAL A 369 -3.73 6.75 -21.92
C VAL A 369 -4.04 5.32 -22.41
N VAL A 370 -5.30 5.03 -22.76
CA VAL A 370 -5.71 3.75 -23.33
C VAL A 370 -5.05 3.51 -24.70
N GLN A 371 -4.96 4.54 -25.55
CA GLN A 371 -4.28 4.41 -26.86
C GLN A 371 -2.77 4.17 -26.69
N GLN A 372 -2.13 4.81 -25.70
CA GLN A 372 -0.74 4.53 -25.36
C GLN A 372 -0.58 3.05 -24.97
N ALA A 373 -1.37 2.54 -24.05
CA ALA A 373 -1.32 1.13 -23.63
C ALA A 373 -1.54 0.17 -24.79
N LEU A 374 -2.51 0.45 -25.69
CA LEU A 374 -2.75 -0.35 -26.89
C LEU A 374 -1.57 -0.31 -27.86
N SER A 375 -0.91 0.85 -28.03
CA SER A 375 0.28 0.96 -28.88
C SER A 375 1.43 0.10 -28.37
N GLU A 376 1.65 0.11 -27.04
CA GLU A 376 2.70 -0.66 -26.41
C GLU A 376 2.39 -2.17 -26.41
N LEU A 377 1.14 -2.58 -26.18
CA LEU A 377 0.71 -3.98 -26.35
C LEU A 377 0.90 -4.45 -27.79
N ARG A 378 0.66 -3.58 -28.79
CA ARG A 378 0.92 -3.91 -30.20
C ARG A 378 2.41 -4.06 -30.51
N SER A 379 3.30 -3.35 -29.82
CA SER A 379 4.75 -3.60 -29.96
C SER A 379 5.16 -4.98 -29.44
N MET A 380 4.41 -5.54 -28.47
CA MET A 380 4.64 -6.89 -27.95
C MET A 380 3.99 -7.99 -28.83
N PHE A 381 2.73 -7.82 -29.21
CA PHE A 381 1.89 -8.87 -29.77
C PHE A 381 1.42 -8.59 -31.21
N GLY A 382 1.86 -7.50 -31.81
CA GLY A 382 1.55 -7.16 -33.20
C GLY A 382 0.04 -7.07 -33.49
N SER A 383 -0.38 -7.71 -34.59
CA SER A 383 -1.77 -7.74 -35.04
C SER A 383 -2.71 -8.59 -34.19
N ALA A 384 -2.20 -9.37 -33.24
CA ALA A 384 -3.04 -10.15 -32.33
C ALA A 384 -3.84 -9.25 -31.36
N VAL A 385 -3.33 -8.02 -31.09
CA VAL A 385 -4.00 -7.05 -30.23
C VAL A 385 -5.24 -6.46 -30.92
N PRO A 386 -6.44 -6.58 -30.34
CA PRO A 386 -7.64 -5.96 -30.88
C PRO A 386 -7.49 -4.45 -31.11
N HIS A 387 -8.16 -3.90 -32.12
CA HIS A 387 -8.10 -2.46 -32.41
C HIS A 387 -8.70 -1.59 -31.29
N LYS A 388 -9.63 -2.15 -30.53
CA LYS A 388 -10.31 -1.46 -29.42
C LYS A 388 -10.43 -2.38 -28.22
N VAL A 389 -10.40 -1.81 -27.05
CA VAL A 389 -10.82 -2.48 -25.80
C VAL A 389 -12.35 -2.54 -25.73
N VAL A 390 -12.87 -3.53 -25.01
CA VAL A 390 -14.32 -3.61 -24.69
C VAL A 390 -14.67 -2.50 -23.71
N ASP A 391 -13.85 -2.35 -22.66
CA ASP A 391 -13.96 -1.29 -21.66
C ASP A 391 -12.60 -1.10 -20.97
N SER A 392 -12.48 -0.02 -20.19
CA SER A 392 -11.24 0.32 -19.48
C SER A 392 -11.50 1.15 -18.23
N VAL A 393 -10.59 1.04 -17.27
CA VAL A 393 -10.53 1.91 -16.08
C VAL A 393 -9.11 2.45 -15.94
N VAL A 394 -8.98 3.76 -15.69
CA VAL A 394 -7.70 4.44 -15.43
C VAL A 394 -7.79 5.12 -14.08
N THR A 395 -6.81 4.90 -13.22
CA THR A 395 -6.77 5.55 -11.90
C THR A 395 -6.00 6.87 -11.95
N GLY A 396 -6.29 7.76 -10.99
CA GLY A 396 -5.61 9.04 -10.81
C GLY A 396 -5.33 9.29 -9.32
N TRP A 397 -4.47 8.47 -8.70
CA TRP A 397 -4.22 8.54 -7.25
C TRP A 397 -3.49 9.80 -6.81
N TYR A 398 -2.72 10.47 -7.70
CA TYR A 398 -2.02 11.70 -7.38
C TYR A 398 -2.98 12.90 -7.28
N SER A 399 -3.93 13.01 -8.21
CA SER A 399 -4.92 14.07 -8.25
C SER A 399 -6.12 13.81 -7.34
N ASP A 400 -6.26 12.62 -6.79
CA ASP A 400 -7.31 12.26 -5.84
C ASP A 400 -7.16 13.05 -4.54
N GLU A 401 -8.11 13.95 -4.24
CA GLU A 401 -8.07 14.86 -3.10
C GLU A 401 -8.14 14.20 -1.72
N PHE A 402 -8.51 12.90 -1.67
CA PHE A 402 -8.58 12.12 -0.43
C PHE A 402 -7.41 11.15 -0.25
N SER A 403 -6.40 11.22 -1.13
CA SER A 403 -5.17 10.41 -1.00
C SER A 403 -3.90 11.15 -1.37
N TYR A 404 -3.87 11.94 -2.46
CA TYR A 404 -2.69 12.62 -3.01
C TYR A 404 -1.49 11.71 -3.19
N GLY A 405 -1.75 10.47 -3.62
CA GLY A 405 -0.75 9.44 -3.88
C GLY A 405 -1.19 8.05 -3.42
N SER A 406 -0.29 7.08 -3.57
CA SER A 406 -0.56 5.66 -3.34
C SER A 406 -0.11 5.19 -1.96
N TYR A 407 1.17 5.35 -1.62
CA TYR A 407 1.73 4.99 -0.31
C TYR A 407 3.05 5.70 -0.04
N SER A 408 3.45 5.70 1.25
CA SER A 408 4.62 6.42 1.72
C SER A 408 5.93 5.69 1.47
N HIS A 409 7.02 6.45 1.36
CA HIS A 409 8.39 5.96 1.28
C HIS A 409 9.36 6.90 2.02
N ILE A 410 10.62 6.47 2.20
CA ILE A 410 11.67 7.28 2.82
C ILE A 410 12.52 7.93 1.72
N PRO A 411 12.42 9.25 1.51
CA PRO A 411 13.29 9.98 0.59
C PRO A 411 14.67 10.27 1.20
N PRO A 412 15.64 10.75 0.41
CA PRO A 412 16.87 11.30 0.94
C PRO A 412 16.61 12.37 2.01
N GLY A 413 17.23 12.23 3.18
CA GLY A 413 17.01 13.09 4.36
C GLY A 413 15.88 12.64 5.27
N GLY A 414 15.01 11.73 4.84
CA GLY A 414 14.02 11.05 5.67
C GLY A 414 14.60 9.89 6.48
N SER A 415 13.81 9.34 7.40
CA SER A 415 14.20 8.18 8.20
C SER A 415 13.01 7.47 8.84
N PHE A 416 13.24 6.28 9.39
CA PHE A 416 12.23 5.56 10.17
C PHE A 416 11.73 6.32 11.41
N SER A 417 12.53 7.28 11.94
CA SER A 417 12.08 8.11 13.07
C SER A 417 10.89 8.98 12.70
N ASN A 418 10.79 9.44 11.44
CA ASN A 418 9.66 10.25 10.98
C ASN A 418 8.33 9.50 11.08
N TYR A 419 8.30 8.21 10.73
CA TYR A 419 7.11 7.37 10.93
C TYR A 419 6.73 7.24 12.42
N ARG A 420 7.74 7.10 13.31
CA ARG A 420 7.51 6.98 14.76
C ARG A 420 7.00 8.29 15.34
N THR A 421 7.55 9.43 14.95
CA THR A 421 7.10 10.75 15.39
C THR A 421 5.67 11.03 14.89
N LEU A 422 5.37 10.68 13.63
CA LEU A 422 4.01 10.82 13.10
C LEU A 422 3.00 9.95 13.86
N ALA A 423 3.43 8.79 14.36
CA ALA A 423 2.59 7.86 15.12
C ALA A 423 2.25 8.34 16.55
N GLN A 424 3.04 9.25 17.13
CA GLN A 424 2.87 9.63 18.54
C GLN A 424 1.52 10.32 18.79
N PRO A 425 0.79 9.93 19.85
CA PRO A 425 -0.45 10.61 20.23
C PRO A 425 -0.17 12.01 20.80
N LEU A 426 -1.19 12.87 20.75
CA LEU A 426 -1.14 14.21 21.32
C LEU A 426 -2.13 14.31 22.49
N GLU A 427 -1.62 14.72 23.66
CA GLU A 427 -2.38 15.06 24.87
C GLU A 427 -3.42 14.00 25.31
N GLY A 428 -3.25 12.73 24.89
CA GLY A 428 -4.23 11.67 25.10
C GLY A 428 -5.59 11.90 24.42
N LYS A 429 -5.66 12.85 23.50
CA LYS A 429 -6.87 13.26 22.76
C LYS A 429 -6.81 12.86 21.29
N ILE A 430 -5.68 13.06 20.62
CA ILE A 430 -5.49 12.77 19.20
C ILE A 430 -4.52 11.61 19.04
N PHE A 431 -4.93 10.59 18.29
CA PHE A 431 -4.15 9.40 17.96
C PHE A 431 -3.98 9.32 16.45
N PHE A 432 -2.82 8.86 15.99
CA PHE A 432 -2.52 8.77 14.57
C PHE A 432 -2.35 7.31 14.17
N ALA A 433 -3.00 6.91 13.09
CA ALA A 433 -2.84 5.60 12.46
C ALA A 433 -2.83 5.75 10.92
N GLY A 434 -2.56 4.70 10.21
CA GLY A 434 -2.33 4.67 8.77
C GLY A 434 -0.98 4.03 8.47
N GLU A 435 -0.75 3.60 7.23
CA GLU A 435 0.50 2.96 6.82
C GLU A 435 1.72 3.86 7.10
N ALA A 436 1.58 5.18 6.93
CA ALA A 436 2.62 6.17 7.19
C ALA A 436 2.91 6.41 8.69
N THR A 437 2.30 5.65 9.59
CA THR A 437 2.58 5.65 11.04
C THR A 437 3.16 4.34 11.55
N HIS A 438 3.59 3.46 10.65
CA HIS A 438 4.15 2.15 10.99
C HIS A 438 5.56 1.99 10.42
N ALA A 439 6.59 2.20 11.25
CA ALA A 439 7.98 2.26 10.80
C ALA A 439 8.55 0.96 10.22
N ARG A 440 7.94 -0.21 10.52
CA ARG A 440 8.42 -1.52 10.05
C ARG A 440 7.69 -2.00 8.79
N TYR A 441 6.43 -1.62 8.63
CA TYR A 441 5.53 -2.07 7.57
C TYR A 441 4.85 -0.86 6.90
N PHE A 442 5.60 0.23 6.67
CA PHE A 442 5.06 1.38 5.94
C PHE A 442 4.68 1.01 4.50
N GLY A 443 3.82 1.79 3.89
CA GLY A 443 3.37 1.54 2.52
C GLY A 443 2.45 0.31 2.35
N THR A 444 2.12 -0.44 3.42
CA THR A 444 1.41 -1.72 3.33
C THR A 444 0.05 -1.73 4.04
N LEU A 445 -0.85 -2.62 3.59
CA LEU A 445 -2.15 -2.83 4.25
C LEU A 445 -2.01 -3.42 5.66
N HIS A 446 -1.07 -4.35 5.86
CA HIS A 446 -0.83 -4.93 7.19
C HIS A 446 -0.22 -3.91 8.15
N GLY A 447 0.62 -2.99 7.67
CA GLY A 447 1.10 -1.85 8.45
C GLY A 447 -0.04 -0.90 8.84
N ALA A 448 -0.94 -0.61 7.91
CA ALA A 448 -2.16 0.16 8.20
C ALA A 448 -3.02 -0.53 9.27
N TYR A 449 -3.26 -1.84 9.14
CA TYR A 449 -3.99 -2.64 10.12
C TYR A 449 -3.35 -2.55 11.52
N PHE A 450 -2.06 -2.84 11.63
CA PHE A 450 -1.36 -2.80 12.91
C PHE A 450 -1.35 -1.41 13.54
N SER A 451 -1.27 -0.36 12.74
CA SER A 451 -1.31 1.02 13.24
C SER A 451 -2.68 1.37 13.86
N GLY A 452 -3.78 0.91 13.25
CA GLY A 452 -5.12 1.06 13.81
C GLY A 452 -5.30 0.30 15.13
N GLU A 453 -4.83 -0.96 15.17
CA GLU A 453 -4.80 -1.78 16.38
C GLU A 453 -3.96 -1.14 17.50
N ARG A 454 -2.82 -0.51 17.16
CA ARG A 454 -1.98 0.23 18.09
C ARG A 454 -2.72 1.42 18.67
N ALA A 455 -3.28 2.31 17.82
CA ALA A 455 -4.00 3.51 18.28
C ALA A 455 -5.18 3.16 19.19
N ALA A 456 -5.95 2.12 18.84
CA ALA A 456 -7.02 1.65 19.71
C ALA A 456 -6.51 1.16 21.07
N LYS A 457 -5.40 0.40 21.12
CA LYS A 457 -4.78 -0.07 22.34
C LYS A 457 -4.23 1.07 23.20
N GLU A 458 -3.68 2.11 22.60
CA GLU A 458 -3.21 3.33 23.28
C GLU A 458 -4.38 4.02 24.00
N ILE A 459 -5.52 4.19 23.33
CA ILE A 459 -6.76 4.74 23.90
C ILE A 459 -7.24 3.89 25.09
N MET A 460 -7.30 2.59 24.92
CA MET A 460 -7.78 1.66 25.97
C MET A 460 -6.90 1.69 27.23
N LYS A 461 -5.58 1.84 27.07
CA LYS A 461 -4.64 1.93 28.21
C LYS A 461 -4.86 3.18 29.07
N LEU A 462 -5.21 4.31 28.48
CA LEU A 462 -5.50 5.54 29.22
C LEU A 462 -6.70 5.38 30.17
N LYS A 463 -7.74 4.65 29.74
CA LYS A 463 -8.92 4.38 30.57
C LYS A 463 -8.61 3.45 31.75
N ALA A 464 -7.81 2.42 31.52
CA ALA A 464 -7.40 1.49 32.59
C ALA A 464 -6.56 2.20 33.68
N GLY A 465 -5.68 3.13 33.28
CA GLY A 465 -4.87 3.93 34.22
C GLY A 465 -5.72 4.89 35.10
N SER A 466 -6.78 5.46 34.53
CA SER A 466 -7.68 6.34 35.29
C SER A 466 -8.57 5.59 36.28
N GLN A 467 -9.01 4.35 35.96
CA GLN A 467 -9.79 3.51 36.88
C GLN A 467 -8.97 3.01 38.06
N GLY A 468 -7.72 2.58 37.83
CA GLY A 468 -6.80 2.15 38.89
C GLY A 468 -6.42 3.28 39.87
N ALA A 469 -6.35 4.52 39.40
CA ALA A 469 -6.09 5.68 40.25
C ALA A 469 -7.30 6.06 41.11
N THR A 470 -8.54 5.86 40.63
CA THR A 470 -9.78 6.12 41.38
C THR A 470 -10.02 5.06 42.47
N GLU A 471 -9.79 3.80 42.18
CA GLU A 471 -9.92 2.70 43.15
C GLU A 471 -8.88 2.79 44.28
N SER A 472 -7.65 3.21 43.96
CA SER A 472 -6.63 3.45 44.99
C SER A 472 -6.91 4.67 45.89
N ALA A 473 -7.62 5.68 45.35
CA ALA A 473 -8.02 6.87 46.12
C ALA A 473 -9.23 6.60 47.03
N GLU A 474 -10.13 5.68 46.62
CA GLU A 474 -11.28 5.27 47.44
C GLU A 474 -10.89 4.25 48.54
N SER A 475 -9.86 3.42 48.32
CA SER A 475 -9.37 2.47 49.34
C SER A 475 -8.53 3.12 50.44
N ASN A 476 -8.13 4.39 50.25
CA ASN A 476 -7.37 5.19 51.24
C ASN A 476 -8.24 6.22 51.98
N ARG A 477 -9.55 6.17 51.87
CA ARG A 477 -10.54 6.88 52.68
C ARG A 477 -11.31 5.91 53.57
#